data_79d84a62b23a80648a10c8c0afa7f40d
#
_entry.id   79d84a62b23a80648a10c8c0afa7f40d
#
_cell.length_a   1.000
_cell.length_b   1.000
_cell.length_c   1.000
_cell.angle_alpha   90.00
_cell.angle_beta   90.00
_cell.angle_gamma   90.00
#
_symmetry.space_group_name_H-M   'P 1'
#
loop_
_entity.id
_entity.type
_entity.pdbx_description
1 polymer ?
#
loop_
_entity_poly.entity_id
_entity_poly.type
_entity_poly.pdbx_seq_one_letter_code
_entity_poly.pdbx_strand_id
1 'polypeptide(L)'
;VNFRAAPDGAGADRGQLGRGAARRHHAREPGVLSIKPFRRLWIALSLSSLGDWLSIVALTALAPSLASGGAVAKGSAVGGVWLATLLPALLFGPLAGALADRMDRRIMMIAGDVIRGLLFLSIPLFPNLTWIYVAKFLAGVTTQFWAPATSAS
;
A
#
# COMPACT_ATOMS: atom_id res chain seq x y z
N VAL A 1 67.66 -6.26 50.56
CA VAL A 1 66.31 -6.04 50.08
C VAL A 1 66.34 -6.32 48.58
N ASN A 2 65.93 -7.55 48.17
CA ASN A 2 65.90 -7.99 46.80
C ASN A 2 64.59 -7.59 46.13
N PHE A 3 64.63 -6.71 45.14
CA PHE A 3 63.52 -6.33 44.30
C PHE A 3 63.57 -7.23 43.05
N ARG A 4 62.68 -8.23 43.01
CA ARG A 4 62.54 -9.17 41.91
C ARG A 4 61.56 -8.58 40.90
N ALA A 5 62.06 -8.20 39.73
CA ALA A 5 61.26 -7.73 38.62
C ALA A 5 60.32 -8.84 38.12
N ALA A 6 59.04 -8.50 37.90
CA ALA A 6 58.05 -9.37 37.28
C ALA A 6 58.22 -9.35 35.76
N PRO A 7 57.92 -10.45 35.06
CA PRO A 7 58.07 -10.50 33.61
C PRO A 7 56.88 -9.86 32.91
N ASP A 8 57.19 -8.93 32.01
CA ASP A 8 56.25 -8.34 31.03
C ASP A 8 55.79 -9.40 30.02
N GLY A 9 54.60 -9.95 30.20
CA GLY A 9 54.02 -10.95 29.31
C GLY A 9 52.55 -10.78 28.96
N ALA A 10 51.94 -9.60 29.26
CA ALA A 10 50.48 -9.42 29.16
C ALA A 10 50.01 -8.51 27.98
N GLY A 11 50.90 -8.21 27.01
CA GLY A 11 50.59 -7.23 25.95
C GLY A 11 50.13 -7.80 24.63
N ALA A 12 50.29 -9.11 24.37
CA ALA A 12 50.12 -9.66 23.01
C ALA A 12 48.73 -10.27 22.70
N ASP A 13 47.90 -10.53 23.70
CA ASP A 13 46.64 -11.27 23.48
C ASP A 13 45.38 -10.38 23.31
N ARG A 14 45.46 -9.09 23.63
CA ARG A 14 44.32 -8.17 23.45
C ARG A 14 44.06 -7.72 22.01
N GLY A 15 45.05 -7.88 21.12
CA GLY A 15 44.96 -7.48 19.71
C GLY A 15 44.25 -8.50 18.81
N GLN A 16 44.18 -9.76 19.23
CA GLN A 16 43.59 -10.82 18.38
C GLN A 16 42.09 -11.04 18.66
N LEU A 17 41.62 -10.76 19.86
CA LEU A 17 40.17 -10.88 20.21
C LEU A 17 39.30 -9.81 19.54
N GLY A 18 39.86 -8.63 19.23
CA GLY A 18 39.13 -7.56 18.55
C GLY A 18 38.95 -7.76 17.04
N ARG A 19 39.83 -8.53 16.40
CA ARG A 19 39.74 -8.77 14.93
C ARG A 19 38.79 -9.89 14.54
N GLY A 20 38.46 -10.79 15.45
CA GLY A 20 37.49 -11.88 15.22
C GLY A 20 36.02 -11.43 15.35
N ALA A 21 35.75 -10.42 16.19
CA ALA A 21 34.40 -9.93 16.41
C ALA A 21 33.88 -9.02 15.26
N ALA A 22 34.79 -8.28 14.61
CA ALA A 22 34.41 -7.37 13.52
C ALA A 22 34.07 -8.07 12.19
N ARG A 23 34.37 -9.34 12.03
CA ARG A 23 34.10 -10.10 10.79
C ARG A 23 32.78 -10.84 10.76
N ARG A 24 31.99 -10.85 11.85
CA ARG A 24 30.75 -11.63 11.93
C ARG A 24 29.48 -10.87 11.60
N HIS A 25 29.54 -9.59 11.24
CA HIS A 25 28.37 -8.76 10.99
C HIS A 25 28.02 -8.54 9.51
N HIS A 26 28.60 -9.29 8.58
CA HIS A 26 28.08 -9.36 7.21
C HIS A 26 27.48 -10.73 6.90
N ALA A 27 26.73 -11.31 7.84
CA ALA A 27 25.68 -12.23 7.45
C ALA A 27 24.70 -11.40 6.63
N ARG A 28 24.66 -11.60 5.31
CA ARG A 28 23.63 -11.06 4.41
C ARG A 28 22.30 -11.40 5.07
N GLU A 29 21.67 -10.41 5.65
CA GLU A 29 20.27 -10.48 6.07
C GLU A 29 19.51 -11.00 4.86
N PRO A 30 18.78 -12.13 4.95
CA PRO A 30 17.97 -12.61 3.85
C PRO A 30 17.02 -11.47 3.52
N GLY A 31 17.11 -10.92 2.30
CA GLY A 31 16.33 -9.75 1.91
C GLY A 31 14.88 -10.01 2.26
N VAL A 32 14.18 -9.01 2.78
CA VAL A 32 12.78 -9.08 3.29
C VAL A 32 11.84 -9.77 2.29
N LEU A 33 12.17 -9.69 0.98
CA LEU A 33 11.46 -10.37 -0.12
C LEU A 33 11.69 -11.90 -0.18
N SER A 34 12.63 -12.47 0.57
CA SER A 34 12.82 -13.92 0.63
C SER A 34 11.78 -14.64 1.51
N ILE A 35 11.06 -13.88 2.36
CA ILE A 35 10.00 -14.39 3.23
C ILE A 35 8.74 -14.57 2.36
N LYS A 36 8.38 -15.83 2.08
CA LYS A 36 7.23 -16.19 1.21
C LYS A 36 5.92 -15.44 1.54
N PRO A 37 5.47 -15.33 2.82
CA PRO A 37 4.25 -14.60 3.15
C PRO A 37 4.37 -13.10 2.86
N PHE A 38 5.52 -12.47 3.11
CA PHE A 38 5.75 -11.07 2.81
C PHE A 38 5.73 -10.79 1.29
N ARG A 39 6.37 -11.63 0.49
CA ARG A 39 6.36 -11.50 -0.97
C ARG A 39 4.96 -11.62 -1.56
N ARG A 40 4.12 -12.54 -1.05
CA ARG A 40 2.72 -12.67 -1.49
C ARG A 40 1.91 -11.43 -1.16
N LEU A 41 2.06 -10.90 0.06
CA LEU A 41 1.40 -9.67 0.46
C LEU A 41 1.86 -8.48 -0.40
N TRP A 42 3.16 -8.35 -0.62
CA TRP A 42 3.72 -7.26 -1.43
C TRP A 42 3.23 -7.30 -2.88
N ILE A 43 3.20 -8.49 -3.50
CA ILE A 43 2.66 -8.66 -4.86
C ILE A 43 1.18 -8.30 -4.90
N ALA A 44 0.38 -8.77 -3.93
CA ALA A 44 -1.05 -8.47 -3.87
C ALA A 44 -1.31 -6.95 -3.75
N LEU A 45 -0.57 -6.26 -2.87
CA LEU A 45 -0.65 -4.81 -2.70
C LEU A 45 -0.25 -4.04 -3.95
N SER A 46 0.85 -4.45 -4.60
CA SER A 46 1.32 -3.82 -5.83
C SER A 46 0.31 -3.99 -6.97
N LEU A 47 -0.27 -5.18 -7.10
CA LEU A 47 -1.27 -5.47 -8.13
C LEU A 47 -2.57 -4.70 -7.89
N SER A 48 -3.02 -4.61 -6.64
CA SER A 48 -4.19 -3.80 -6.26
C SER A 48 -3.96 -2.31 -6.55
N SER A 49 -2.79 -1.78 -6.18
CA SER A 49 -2.44 -0.38 -6.48
C SER A 49 -2.36 -0.08 -7.97
N LEU A 50 -1.79 -1.00 -8.76
CA LEU A 50 -1.77 -0.88 -10.23
C LEU A 50 -3.20 -0.85 -10.78
N GLY A 51 -4.09 -1.71 -10.29
CA GLY A 51 -5.50 -1.72 -10.67
C GLY A 51 -6.20 -0.39 -10.39
N ASP A 52 -5.93 0.22 -9.25
CA ASP A 52 -6.49 1.53 -8.89
C ASP A 52 -6.02 2.64 -9.83
N TRP A 53 -4.72 2.71 -10.12
CA TRP A 53 -4.16 3.68 -11.07
C TRP A 53 -4.67 3.48 -12.49
N LEU A 54 -4.69 2.23 -12.98
CA LEU A 54 -5.25 1.89 -14.28
C LEU A 54 -6.73 2.26 -14.38
N SER A 55 -7.51 2.06 -13.30
CA SER A 55 -8.91 2.45 -13.27
C SER A 55 -9.11 3.96 -13.40
N ILE A 56 -8.27 4.76 -12.73
CA ILE A 56 -8.33 6.22 -12.85
C ILE A 56 -8.07 6.64 -14.30
N VAL A 57 -7.00 6.11 -14.91
CA VAL A 57 -6.64 6.43 -16.29
C VAL A 57 -7.74 5.99 -17.27
N ALA A 58 -8.21 4.75 -17.14
CA ALA A 58 -9.24 4.20 -18.02
C ALA A 58 -10.56 4.96 -17.91
N LEU A 59 -11.02 5.27 -16.69
CA LEU A 59 -12.28 5.99 -16.48
C LEU A 59 -12.18 7.45 -16.89
N THR A 60 -11.04 8.09 -16.67
CA THR A 60 -10.79 9.46 -17.14
C THR A 60 -10.81 9.53 -18.68
N ALA A 61 -10.30 8.50 -19.36
CA ALA A 61 -10.36 8.40 -20.83
C ALA A 61 -11.76 8.06 -21.33
N LEU A 62 -12.52 7.22 -20.61
CA LEU A 62 -13.85 6.77 -21.01
C LEU A 62 -14.94 7.83 -20.73
N ALA A 63 -14.86 8.57 -19.64
CA ALA A 63 -15.91 9.49 -19.22
C ALA A 63 -16.30 10.54 -20.29
N PRO A 64 -15.37 11.16 -21.05
CA PRO A 64 -15.72 12.10 -22.09
C PRO A 64 -16.49 11.47 -23.27
N SER A 65 -16.29 10.18 -23.55
CA SER A 65 -17.00 9.49 -24.63
C SER A 65 -18.45 9.19 -24.31
N LEU A 66 -18.79 9.11 -23.02
CA LEU A 66 -20.14 8.89 -22.53
C LEU A 66 -20.89 10.20 -22.21
N ALA A 67 -20.19 11.32 -22.22
CA ALA A 67 -20.79 12.63 -21.99
C ALA A 67 -21.46 13.14 -23.25
N SER A 68 -22.77 13.43 -23.17
CA SER A 68 -23.53 14.06 -24.26
C SER A 68 -23.33 15.58 -24.17
N GLY A 69 -22.69 16.19 -25.17
CA GLY A 69 -22.51 17.64 -25.23
C GLY A 69 -21.12 18.09 -25.69
N GLY A 70 -20.88 19.40 -25.59
CA GLY A 70 -19.65 20.04 -26.02
C GLY A 70 -18.47 19.86 -25.05
N ALA A 71 -17.41 20.65 -25.25
CA ALA A 71 -16.18 20.59 -24.46
C ALA A 71 -16.40 20.72 -22.95
N VAL A 72 -17.35 21.55 -22.52
CA VAL A 72 -17.69 21.75 -21.09
C VAL A 72 -18.26 20.46 -20.48
N ALA A 73 -19.19 19.78 -21.19
CA ALA A 73 -19.76 18.51 -20.71
C ALA A 73 -18.71 17.39 -20.60
N LYS A 74 -17.77 17.34 -21.56
CA LYS A 74 -16.67 16.39 -21.52
C LYS A 74 -15.70 16.68 -20.38
N GLY A 75 -15.38 17.96 -20.14
CA GLY A 75 -14.54 18.38 -19.03
C GLY A 75 -15.17 18.07 -17.66
N SER A 76 -16.48 18.35 -17.51
CA SER A 76 -17.21 18.03 -16.27
C SER A 76 -17.31 16.52 -16.02
N ALA A 77 -17.38 15.69 -17.06
CA ALA A 77 -17.35 14.25 -16.93
C ALA A 77 -16.01 13.76 -16.35
N VAL A 78 -14.90 14.30 -16.82
CA VAL A 78 -13.57 14.02 -16.24
C VAL A 78 -13.48 14.50 -14.79
N GLY A 79 -13.92 15.74 -14.53
CA GLY A 79 -13.94 16.31 -13.18
C GLY A 79 -14.78 15.48 -12.20
N GLY A 80 -15.90 14.93 -12.67
CA GLY A 80 -16.75 14.04 -11.89
C GLY A 80 -16.06 12.72 -11.47
N VAL A 81 -15.23 12.13 -12.31
CA VAL A 81 -14.42 10.95 -11.97
C VAL A 81 -13.43 11.29 -10.85
N TRP A 82 -12.76 12.42 -10.93
CA TRP A 82 -11.85 12.87 -9.87
C TRP A 82 -12.57 13.20 -8.58
N LEU A 83 -13.70 13.87 -8.66
CA LEU A 83 -14.54 14.17 -7.50
C LEU A 83 -15.01 12.88 -6.83
N ALA A 84 -15.51 11.92 -7.59
CA ALA A 84 -15.95 10.61 -7.08
C ALA A 84 -14.78 9.81 -6.45
N THR A 85 -13.54 10.09 -6.85
CA THR A 85 -12.34 9.47 -6.27
C THR A 85 -11.94 10.12 -4.94
N LEU A 86 -12.01 11.46 -4.85
CA LEU A 86 -11.55 12.22 -3.69
C LEU A 86 -12.60 12.34 -2.58
N LEU A 87 -13.89 12.38 -2.96
CA LEU A 87 -14.98 12.58 -2.02
C LEU A 87 -15.05 11.53 -0.90
N PRO A 88 -14.87 10.21 -1.16
CA PRO A 88 -14.81 9.21 -0.10
C PRO A 88 -13.70 9.47 0.92
N ALA A 89 -12.53 9.92 0.47
CA ALA A 89 -11.40 10.22 1.35
C ALA A 89 -11.72 11.37 2.31
N LEU A 90 -12.38 12.41 1.81
CA LEU A 90 -12.80 13.56 2.60
C LEU A 90 -13.89 13.20 3.62
N LEU A 91 -14.89 12.42 3.20
CA LEU A 91 -16.04 12.08 4.03
C LEU A 91 -15.75 11.01 5.07
N PHE A 92 -15.01 9.97 4.68
CA PHE A 92 -14.84 8.77 5.48
C PHE A 92 -13.41 8.61 6.05
N GLY A 93 -12.44 9.40 5.61
CA GLY A 93 -11.06 9.32 6.11
C GLY A 93 -10.96 9.34 7.63
N PRO A 94 -11.55 10.32 8.34
CA PRO A 94 -11.49 10.37 9.80
C PRO A 94 -12.23 9.22 10.51
N LEU A 95 -13.32 8.72 9.90
CA LEU A 95 -14.15 7.63 10.45
C LEU A 95 -13.52 6.25 10.20
N ALA A 96 -12.81 6.11 9.09
CA ALA A 96 -12.22 4.84 8.68
C ALA A 96 -11.13 4.37 9.66
N GLY A 97 -10.35 5.29 10.24
CA GLY A 97 -9.36 4.97 11.26
C GLY A 97 -9.98 4.33 12.51
N ALA A 98 -11.05 4.94 13.02
CA ALA A 98 -11.72 4.45 14.23
C ALA A 98 -12.45 3.10 14.03
N LEU A 99 -12.90 2.82 12.81
CA LEU A 99 -13.60 1.56 12.51
C LEU A 99 -12.63 0.43 12.16
N ALA A 100 -11.50 0.74 11.52
CA ALA A 100 -10.47 -0.24 11.16
C ALA A 100 -9.89 -0.96 12.40
N ASP A 101 -9.83 -0.28 13.55
CA ASP A 101 -9.30 -0.85 14.79
C ASP A 101 -10.19 -1.95 15.41
N ARG A 102 -11.44 -2.07 14.93
CA ARG A 102 -12.43 -3.02 15.47
C ARG A 102 -12.66 -4.25 14.59
N MET A 103 -12.14 -4.27 13.38
CA MET A 103 -12.41 -5.31 12.40
C MET A 103 -11.15 -6.12 12.06
N ASP A 104 -11.35 -7.40 11.72
CA ASP A 104 -10.28 -8.27 11.26
C ASP A 104 -9.71 -7.73 9.93
N ARG A 105 -8.47 -7.25 10.00
CA ARG A 105 -7.72 -6.63 8.90
C ARG A 105 -7.71 -7.50 7.64
N ARG A 106 -7.56 -8.82 7.80
CA ARG A 106 -7.48 -9.75 6.67
C ARG A 106 -8.81 -9.84 5.91
N ILE A 107 -9.92 -9.87 6.65
CA ILE A 107 -11.27 -9.94 6.06
C ILE A 107 -11.55 -8.63 5.33
N MET A 108 -11.22 -7.48 5.92
CA MET A 108 -11.41 -6.18 5.28
C MET A 108 -10.64 -6.05 3.97
N MET A 109 -9.39 -6.52 3.92
CA MET A 109 -8.57 -6.48 2.72
C MET A 109 -9.18 -7.32 1.59
N ILE A 110 -9.53 -8.57 1.88
CA ILE A 110 -10.10 -9.49 0.87
C ILE A 110 -11.47 -8.99 0.40
N ALA A 111 -12.35 -8.62 1.32
CA ALA A 111 -13.67 -8.09 0.99
C ALA A 111 -13.57 -6.81 0.15
N GLY A 112 -12.66 -5.91 0.52
CA GLY A 112 -12.41 -4.67 -0.21
C GLY A 112 -11.96 -4.90 -1.65
N ASP A 113 -11.03 -5.82 -1.87
CA ASP A 113 -10.53 -6.14 -3.21
C ASP A 113 -11.60 -6.86 -4.06
N VAL A 114 -12.38 -7.76 -3.46
CA VAL A 114 -13.50 -8.44 -4.14
C VAL A 114 -14.60 -7.45 -4.54
N ILE A 115 -15.04 -6.59 -3.63
CA ILE A 115 -16.06 -5.57 -3.91
C ILE A 115 -15.58 -4.64 -5.03
N ARG A 116 -14.35 -4.18 -4.95
CA ARG A 116 -13.75 -3.30 -5.96
C ARG A 116 -13.65 -3.99 -7.33
N GLY A 117 -13.21 -5.24 -7.37
CA GLY A 117 -13.16 -6.03 -8.59
C GLY A 117 -14.53 -6.20 -9.23
N LEU A 118 -15.57 -6.49 -8.45
CA LEU A 118 -16.95 -6.61 -8.93
C LEU A 118 -17.50 -5.27 -9.45
N LEU A 119 -17.23 -4.16 -8.75
CA LEU A 119 -17.63 -2.83 -9.19
C LEU A 119 -16.99 -2.47 -10.53
N PHE A 120 -15.71 -2.71 -10.72
CA PHE A 120 -15.04 -2.42 -11.99
C PHE A 120 -15.49 -3.35 -13.12
N LEU A 121 -15.76 -4.62 -12.82
CA LEU A 121 -16.31 -5.56 -13.79
C LEU A 121 -17.73 -5.18 -14.23
N SER A 122 -18.51 -4.50 -13.40
CA SER A 122 -19.86 -4.04 -13.74
C SER A 122 -19.89 -2.85 -14.71
N ILE A 123 -18.80 -2.07 -14.82
CA ILE A 123 -18.75 -0.87 -15.67
C ILE A 123 -19.00 -1.19 -17.15
N PRO A 124 -18.35 -2.21 -17.78
CA PRO A 124 -18.64 -2.54 -19.16
C PRO A 124 -20.04 -3.12 -19.37
N LEU A 125 -20.70 -3.64 -18.33
CA LEU A 125 -22.08 -4.13 -18.40
C LEU A 125 -23.11 -2.98 -18.40
N PHE A 126 -22.77 -1.88 -17.75
CA PHE A 126 -23.60 -0.69 -17.66
C PHE A 126 -22.80 0.56 -18.04
N PRO A 127 -22.55 0.82 -19.32
CA PRO A 127 -21.73 1.93 -19.79
C PRO A 127 -22.47 3.26 -19.65
N ASN A 128 -22.70 3.70 -18.43
CA ASN A 128 -23.40 4.93 -18.07
C ASN A 128 -22.49 5.79 -17.19
N LEU A 129 -22.42 7.08 -17.49
CA LEU A 129 -21.59 8.03 -16.75
C LEU A 129 -21.93 8.07 -15.26
N THR A 130 -23.24 8.03 -14.92
CA THR A 130 -23.69 7.98 -13.52
C THR A 130 -23.19 6.73 -12.81
N TRP A 131 -23.24 5.57 -13.50
CA TRP A 131 -22.75 4.31 -12.92
C TRP A 131 -21.25 4.34 -12.67
N ILE A 132 -20.47 4.95 -13.57
CA ILE A 132 -19.03 5.14 -13.38
C ILE A 132 -18.75 5.92 -12.09
N TYR A 133 -19.49 7.02 -11.84
CA TYR A 133 -19.29 7.81 -10.63
C TYR A 133 -19.66 7.02 -9.37
N VAL A 134 -20.78 6.29 -9.39
CA VAL A 134 -21.20 5.45 -8.26
C VAL A 134 -20.19 4.35 -7.99
N ALA A 135 -19.78 3.61 -9.03
CA ALA A 135 -18.80 2.54 -8.89
C ALA A 135 -17.45 3.06 -8.35
N LYS A 136 -17.00 4.22 -8.86
CA LYS A 136 -15.75 4.84 -8.41
C LYS A 136 -15.83 5.35 -6.97
N PHE A 137 -16.96 5.95 -6.60
CA PHE A 137 -17.23 6.40 -5.24
C PHE A 137 -17.23 5.22 -4.26
N LEU A 138 -17.97 4.14 -4.57
CA LEU A 138 -18.03 2.95 -3.73
C LEU A 138 -16.67 2.26 -3.60
N ALA A 139 -15.92 2.16 -4.71
CA ALA A 139 -14.56 1.65 -4.68
C ALA A 139 -13.65 2.52 -3.79
N GLY A 140 -13.80 3.84 -3.84
CA GLY A 140 -13.11 4.79 -2.98
C GLY A 140 -13.46 4.63 -1.51
N VAL A 141 -14.73 4.46 -1.16
CA VAL A 141 -15.18 4.16 0.22
C VAL A 141 -14.47 2.90 0.73
N THR A 142 -14.48 1.82 -0.06
CA THR A 142 -13.82 0.56 0.32
C THR A 142 -12.32 0.76 0.60
N THR A 143 -11.66 1.63 -0.18
CA THR A 143 -10.24 1.96 0.02
C THR A 143 -9.98 2.67 1.35
N GLN A 144 -10.90 3.55 1.81
CA GLN A 144 -10.72 4.29 3.06
C GLN A 144 -10.73 3.37 4.28
N PHE A 145 -11.51 2.32 4.27
CA PHE A 145 -11.54 1.34 5.37
C PHE A 145 -10.28 0.45 5.39
N TRP A 146 -9.57 0.36 4.27
CA TRP A 146 -8.36 -0.46 4.16
C TRP A 146 -7.06 0.30 4.46
N ALA A 147 -6.95 1.56 4.07
CA ALA A 147 -5.73 2.36 4.17
C ALA A 147 -5.16 2.49 5.59
N PRO A 148 -5.95 2.75 6.67
CA PRO A 148 -5.42 2.88 8.02
C PRO A 148 -4.85 1.57 8.56
N ALA A 149 -5.34 0.43 8.10
CA ALA A 149 -4.86 -0.88 8.52
C ALA A 149 -3.39 -1.15 8.10
N THR A 150 -2.83 -0.42 7.14
CA THR A 150 -1.44 -0.58 6.67
C THR A 150 -0.45 0.33 7.39
N SER A 151 -0.89 1.40 8.03
CA SER A 151 -0.04 2.42 8.66
C SER A 151 0.25 2.17 10.15
N ALA A 152 -0.41 1.20 10.77
CA ALA A 152 -0.33 0.90 12.22
C ALA A 152 0.67 -0.23 12.56
N SER A 153 1.68 -0.50 11.71
CA SER A 153 2.73 -1.51 11.95
C SER A 153 4.11 -0.91 12.11
#